data_c9ddc2a2bd11599cac2c69e379311434
#
_entry.id   c9ddc2a2bd11599cac2c69e379311434
#
_cell.length_a   1.000
_cell.length_b   1.000
_cell.length_c   1.000
_cell.angle_alpha   90.00
_cell.angle_beta   90.00
_cell.angle_gamma   90.00
#
_symmetry.space_group_name_H-M   'P 1'
#
loop_
_entity.id
_entity.type
_entity.pdbx_description
1 polymer ?
#
loop_
_entity_poly.entity_id
_entity_poly.type
_entity_poly.pdbx_seq_one_letter_code
_entity_poly.pdbx_strand_id
1 'polypeptide(L)'
;MKSILLAAAFLGSLCWAGTNPYNIIPEPVNVTTTSGTTKNLKIIHEQKVAGLGNEGYTMKLTPGGVELRYTTPNGKAMAMATLFQLQDQLSDTPEGLPCGSIQDSPDFGWRGMMVDVGRYHYPMKEIYNFVDAMHYYKYNVLHLHLTEDQGWRLPVPGYDKLRTIGAVRPSAPENQNNSLLANEGMYTKKELQDLVAYCKARGIQVLPEVEMPGHNMALAASYPECCCNTKRAQVWTHGG
;
A
#
# COMPACT_ATOMS: atom_id res chain seq x y z
N MET A 1 -40.81 -32.85 50.09
CA MET A 1 -40.30 -33.11 48.69
C MET A 1 -39.45 -31.93 48.26
N LYS A 2 -38.15 -32.12 48.32
CA LYS A 2 -37.17 -31.07 47.98
C LYS A 2 -36.73 -31.28 46.48
N SER A 3 -37.11 -30.34 45.65
CA SER A 3 -36.67 -30.35 44.22
C SER A 3 -35.24 -29.79 44.11
N ILE A 4 -34.32 -30.63 43.67
CA ILE A 4 -32.94 -30.26 43.37
C ILE A 4 -32.93 -29.80 41.93
N LEU A 5 -32.68 -28.50 41.70
CA LEU A 5 -32.36 -27.96 40.39
C LEU A 5 -30.86 -28.24 40.10
N LEU A 6 -30.60 -29.12 39.16
CA LEU A 6 -29.27 -29.30 38.59
C LEU A 6 -29.05 -28.18 37.55
N ALA A 7 -28.20 -27.20 37.87
CA ALA A 7 -27.68 -26.25 36.91
C ALA A 7 -26.52 -26.91 36.17
N ALA A 8 -26.75 -27.36 34.96
CA ALA A 8 -25.71 -27.79 34.07
C ALA A 8 -24.96 -26.56 33.56
N ALA A 9 -23.78 -26.29 34.11
CA ALA A 9 -22.85 -25.33 33.55
C ALA A 9 -22.27 -25.88 32.23
N PHE A 10 -22.80 -25.44 31.12
CA PHE A 10 -22.17 -25.64 29.82
C PHE A 10 -20.93 -24.75 29.75
N LEU A 11 -19.79 -25.27 30.16
CA LEU A 11 -18.50 -24.77 29.80
C LEU A 11 -18.24 -25.13 28.33
N GLY A 12 -18.85 -24.36 27.45
CA GLY A 12 -18.43 -24.33 26.04
C GLY A 12 -17.05 -23.73 25.98
N SER A 13 -16.02 -24.56 25.94
CA SER A 13 -14.71 -24.17 25.46
C SER A 13 -14.87 -23.83 24.00
N LEU A 14 -15.16 -22.54 23.72
CA LEU A 14 -14.88 -21.94 22.42
C LEU A 14 -13.35 -22.02 22.23
N CYS A 15 -12.90 -23.09 21.57
CA CYS A 15 -11.61 -23.10 20.91
C CYS A 15 -11.67 -22.00 19.82
N TRP A 16 -11.37 -20.77 20.20
CA TRP A 16 -10.95 -19.77 19.24
C TRP A 16 -9.58 -20.24 18.75
N ALA A 17 -9.54 -20.65 17.48
CA ALA A 17 -8.28 -20.80 16.75
C ALA A 17 -7.47 -19.53 16.98
N GLY A 18 -6.20 -19.69 17.33
CA GLY A 18 -5.23 -18.74 17.81
C GLY A 18 -5.56 -17.27 17.58
N THR A 19 -5.99 -16.58 18.61
CA THR A 19 -6.08 -15.12 18.58
C THR A 19 -4.66 -14.61 18.40
N ASN A 20 -4.41 -13.92 17.28
CA ASN A 20 -3.18 -13.18 17.08
C ASN A 20 -3.03 -12.16 18.23
N PRO A 21 -2.19 -12.42 19.24
CA PRO A 21 -2.11 -11.61 20.46
C PRO A 21 -1.53 -10.21 20.19
N TYR A 22 -1.05 -9.98 18.97
CA TYR A 22 -0.45 -8.72 18.54
C TYR A 22 -1.33 -7.95 17.56
N ASN A 23 -2.56 -8.40 17.27
CA ASN A 23 -3.48 -7.74 16.32
C ASN A 23 -2.83 -7.29 15.00
N ILE A 24 -1.90 -8.10 14.46
CA ILE A 24 -1.19 -7.81 13.22
C ILE A 24 -2.11 -8.10 12.02
N ILE A 25 -2.14 -7.19 11.06
CA ILE A 25 -2.94 -7.27 9.83
C ILE A 25 -2.03 -7.13 8.61
N PRO A 26 -2.03 -8.09 7.66
CA PRO A 26 -2.68 -9.41 7.70
C PRO A 26 -2.18 -10.28 8.83
N GLU A 27 -3.00 -11.27 9.25
CA GLU A 27 -2.63 -12.19 10.32
C GLU A 27 -1.38 -13.01 9.93
N PRO A 28 -0.34 -13.07 10.79
CA PRO A 28 0.86 -13.85 10.50
C PRO A 28 0.58 -15.35 10.44
N VAL A 29 1.40 -16.07 9.67
CA VAL A 29 1.31 -17.55 9.51
C VAL A 29 1.41 -18.27 10.84
N ASN A 30 2.28 -17.82 11.75
CA ASN A 30 2.44 -18.42 13.05
C ASN A 30 2.85 -17.38 14.10
N VAL A 31 2.18 -17.45 15.25
CA VAL A 31 2.48 -16.61 16.41
C VAL A 31 2.53 -17.49 17.65
N THR A 32 3.56 -17.32 18.45
CA THR A 32 3.70 -17.97 19.76
C THR A 32 4.05 -16.93 20.80
N THR A 33 3.49 -17.06 21.99
CA THR A 33 3.85 -16.23 23.14
C THR A 33 4.66 -17.01 24.16
N THR A 34 5.51 -16.30 24.86
CA THR A 34 6.29 -16.82 26.01
C THR A 34 6.00 -15.95 27.24
N SER A 35 6.50 -16.37 28.40
CA SER A 35 6.38 -15.56 29.62
C SER A 35 7.08 -14.21 29.48
N GLY A 36 6.52 -13.18 30.11
CA GLY A 36 7.03 -11.82 30.14
C GLY A 36 6.49 -10.91 29.03
N THR A 37 6.77 -9.62 29.19
CA THR A 37 6.39 -8.56 28.26
C THR A 37 7.59 -7.74 27.87
N THR A 38 7.49 -6.96 26.77
CA THR A 38 8.50 -6.02 26.32
C THR A 38 7.87 -4.69 25.91
N LYS A 39 8.56 -3.60 26.26
CA LYS A 39 8.33 -2.26 25.71
C LYS A 39 9.43 -1.86 24.76
N ASN A 40 10.46 -2.69 24.64
CA ASN A 40 11.60 -2.42 23.78
C ASN A 40 11.42 -3.11 22.43
N LEU A 41 11.04 -2.34 21.42
CA LEU A 41 10.91 -2.82 20.04
C LEU A 41 12.13 -2.47 19.17
N LYS A 42 13.26 -2.10 19.79
CA LYS A 42 14.51 -1.90 19.07
C LYS A 42 15.05 -3.23 18.56
N ILE A 43 15.43 -3.28 17.29
CA ILE A 43 16.14 -4.45 16.74
C ILE A 43 17.53 -4.52 17.37
N ILE A 44 17.78 -5.58 18.15
CA ILE A 44 19.03 -5.86 18.85
C ILE A 44 19.88 -6.90 18.12
N HIS A 45 19.27 -7.72 17.28
CA HIS A 45 19.93 -8.69 16.41
C HIS A 45 19.21 -8.76 15.08
N GLU A 46 19.99 -8.66 13.99
CA GLU A 46 19.49 -8.77 12.62
C GLU A 46 20.33 -9.79 11.86
N GLN A 47 19.70 -10.78 11.24
CA GLN A 47 20.40 -11.82 10.53
C GLN A 47 19.72 -12.17 9.20
N LYS A 48 20.50 -12.17 8.12
CA LYS A 48 20.07 -12.72 6.85
C LYS A 48 20.26 -14.23 6.88
N VAL A 49 19.19 -15.00 6.59
CA VAL A 49 19.16 -16.47 6.58
C VAL A 49 18.55 -16.99 5.29
N ALA A 50 18.79 -18.25 4.95
CA ALA A 50 18.13 -18.90 3.82
C ALA A 50 16.79 -19.51 4.25
N GLY A 51 15.89 -19.76 3.27
CA GLY A 51 14.72 -20.64 3.45
C GLY A 51 13.43 -19.98 3.86
N LEU A 52 13.39 -18.64 4.10
CA LEU A 52 12.14 -17.95 4.45
C LEU A 52 11.37 -17.42 3.23
N GLY A 53 11.86 -17.64 2.00
CA GLY A 53 11.24 -17.11 0.79
C GLY A 53 11.56 -15.64 0.54
N ASN A 54 10.90 -15.05 -0.48
CA ASN A 54 11.20 -13.69 -0.90
C ASN A 54 10.72 -12.63 0.10
N GLU A 55 9.56 -12.82 0.72
CA GLU A 55 8.95 -11.85 1.65
C GLU A 55 8.79 -12.41 3.06
N GLY A 56 9.30 -13.63 3.31
CA GLY A 56 9.21 -14.27 4.62
C GLY A 56 10.24 -13.74 5.60
N TYR A 57 9.83 -13.72 6.87
CA TYR A 57 10.66 -13.32 8.02
C TYR A 57 10.28 -14.06 9.29
N THR A 58 11.16 -14.03 10.26
CA THR A 58 10.85 -14.37 11.66
C THR A 58 11.29 -13.25 12.57
N MET A 59 10.46 -12.95 13.55
CA MET A 59 10.70 -11.91 14.54
C MET A 59 10.50 -12.51 15.94
N LYS A 60 11.47 -12.30 16.84
CA LYS A 60 11.36 -12.72 18.24
C LYS A 60 11.39 -11.51 19.14
N LEU A 61 10.32 -11.33 19.91
CA LEU A 61 10.20 -10.29 20.93
C LEU A 61 10.74 -10.83 22.25
N THR A 62 11.72 -10.13 22.80
CA THR A 62 12.35 -10.44 24.08
C THR A 62 12.33 -9.23 25.00
N PRO A 63 12.52 -9.36 26.31
CA PRO A 63 12.61 -8.19 27.19
C PRO A 63 13.73 -7.21 26.80
N GLY A 64 14.78 -7.70 26.12
CA GLY A 64 15.90 -6.88 25.67
C GLY A 64 15.68 -6.17 24.34
N GLY A 65 14.68 -6.58 23.56
CA GLY A 65 14.40 -6.05 22.22
C GLY A 65 14.02 -7.13 21.22
N VAL A 66 14.12 -6.82 19.93
CA VAL A 66 13.68 -7.64 18.82
C VAL A 66 14.85 -8.30 18.10
N GLU A 67 14.76 -9.61 17.91
CA GLU A 67 15.66 -10.39 17.03
C GLU A 67 14.92 -10.64 15.72
N LEU A 68 15.52 -10.23 14.59
CA LEU A 68 14.92 -10.30 13.26
C LEU A 68 15.74 -11.21 12.34
N ARG A 69 15.04 -12.12 11.62
CA ARG A 69 15.64 -12.92 10.55
C ARG A 69 14.82 -12.81 9.28
N TYR A 70 15.48 -12.74 8.13
CA TYR A 70 14.86 -12.65 6.80
C TYR A 70 15.78 -13.19 5.73
N THR A 71 15.25 -13.51 4.56
CA THR A 71 16.07 -13.99 3.42
C THR A 71 16.45 -12.86 2.48
N THR A 72 15.54 -11.94 2.19
CA THR A 72 15.71 -10.87 1.20
C THR A 72 15.40 -9.49 1.78
N PRO A 73 15.78 -8.39 1.09
CA PRO A 73 15.35 -7.05 1.48
C PRO A 73 13.82 -6.89 1.57
N ASN A 74 13.05 -7.61 0.71
CA ASN A 74 11.59 -7.57 0.77
C ASN A 74 11.07 -8.22 2.06
N GLY A 75 11.63 -9.37 2.48
CA GLY A 75 11.30 -9.98 3.77
C GLY A 75 11.60 -9.05 4.96
N LYS A 76 12.73 -8.32 4.89
CA LYS A 76 13.00 -7.27 5.88
C LYS A 76 11.94 -6.17 5.86
N ALA A 77 11.53 -5.70 4.68
CA ALA A 77 10.49 -4.69 4.56
C ALA A 77 9.16 -5.15 5.16
N MET A 78 8.74 -6.40 4.92
CA MET A 78 7.53 -6.97 5.54
C MET A 78 7.65 -7.07 7.06
N ALA A 79 8.82 -7.42 7.58
CA ALA A 79 9.09 -7.42 9.02
C ALA A 79 9.01 -6.01 9.62
N MET A 80 9.50 -4.99 8.91
CA MET A 80 9.38 -3.60 9.34
C MET A 80 7.93 -3.13 9.39
N ALA A 81 7.09 -3.55 8.44
CA ALA A 81 5.66 -3.28 8.50
C ALA A 81 5.01 -3.86 9.76
N THR A 82 5.35 -5.10 10.11
CA THR A 82 4.92 -5.70 11.38
C THR A 82 5.43 -4.93 12.59
N LEU A 83 6.69 -4.50 12.57
CA LEU A 83 7.26 -3.72 13.68
C LEU A 83 6.53 -2.39 13.88
N PHE A 84 6.13 -1.70 12.81
CA PHE A 84 5.32 -0.48 12.89
C PHE A 84 3.95 -0.75 13.55
N GLN A 85 3.27 -1.82 13.16
CA GLN A 85 2.00 -2.20 13.80
C GLN A 85 2.16 -2.53 15.29
N LEU A 86 3.28 -3.17 15.68
CA LEU A 86 3.60 -3.42 17.08
C LEU A 86 3.92 -2.12 17.84
N GLN A 87 4.59 -1.16 17.21
CA GLN A 87 4.87 0.16 17.81
C GLN A 87 3.59 0.95 18.08
N ASP A 88 2.64 0.93 17.13
CA ASP A 88 1.35 1.59 17.32
C ASP A 88 0.57 0.96 18.50
N GLN A 89 0.54 -0.37 18.59
CA GLN A 89 -0.13 -1.06 19.69
C GLN A 89 0.53 -0.82 21.05
N LEU A 90 1.85 -0.63 21.07
CA LEU A 90 2.58 -0.40 22.31
C LEU A 90 2.13 0.89 23.01
N SER A 91 1.64 1.89 22.27
CA SER A 91 1.08 3.13 22.84
C SER A 91 -0.15 2.87 23.71
N ASP A 92 -0.93 1.84 23.36
CA ASP A 92 -2.18 1.48 24.02
C ASP A 92 -2.03 0.31 25.04
N THR A 93 -0.78 -0.17 25.22
CA THR A 93 -0.47 -1.33 26.07
C THR A 93 0.56 -0.95 27.14
N PRO A 94 0.13 -0.30 28.25
CA PRO A 94 1.05 0.20 29.29
C PRO A 94 1.94 -0.87 29.93
N GLU A 95 1.49 -2.13 29.99
CA GLU A 95 2.23 -3.30 30.51
C GLU A 95 3.29 -3.81 29.52
N GLY A 96 3.25 -3.37 28.27
CA GLY A 96 4.06 -3.88 27.18
C GLY A 96 3.42 -5.04 26.42
N LEU A 97 3.99 -5.35 25.24
CA LEU A 97 3.54 -6.46 24.41
C LEU A 97 4.08 -7.79 24.93
N PRO A 98 3.35 -8.91 24.78
CA PRO A 98 3.86 -10.22 25.14
C PRO A 98 5.21 -10.51 24.48
N CYS A 99 6.12 -11.16 25.18
CA CYS A 99 7.28 -11.79 24.54
C CYS A 99 6.84 -13.00 23.74
N GLY A 100 7.57 -13.32 22.65
CA GLY A 100 7.19 -14.45 21.79
C GLY A 100 7.87 -14.41 20.44
N SER A 101 7.33 -15.18 19.49
CA SER A 101 7.84 -15.27 18.14
C SER A 101 6.71 -15.08 17.13
N ILE A 102 7.02 -14.38 16.06
CA ILE A 102 6.18 -14.17 14.89
C ILE A 102 6.92 -14.73 13.70
N GLN A 103 6.29 -15.63 12.96
CA GLN A 103 6.76 -16.10 11.67
C GLN A 103 5.71 -15.76 10.64
N ASP A 104 6.14 -15.16 9.54
CA ASP A 104 5.21 -14.70 8.52
C ASP A 104 5.79 -14.82 7.12
N SER A 105 4.90 -15.07 6.17
CA SER A 105 5.15 -15.07 4.74
C SER A 105 3.80 -14.93 4.02
N PRO A 106 3.72 -14.24 2.89
CA PRO A 106 2.44 -14.03 2.22
C PRO A 106 1.95 -15.31 1.52
N ASP A 107 0.62 -15.53 1.55
CA ASP A 107 -0.04 -16.58 0.76
C ASP A 107 -0.12 -16.19 -0.72
N PHE A 108 -0.21 -14.89 -1.03
CA PHE A 108 -0.31 -14.37 -2.39
C PHE A 108 0.92 -13.55 -2.74
N GLY A 109 1.59 -13.93 -3.83
CA GLY A 109 2.78 -13.22 -4.34
C GLY A 109 2.46 -11.83 -4.92
N TRP A 110 1.22 -11.59 -5.33
CA TRP A 110 0.74 -10.31 -5.86
C TRP A 110 -0.31 -9.69 -4.93
N ARG A 111 0.00 -8.56 -4.35
CA ARG A 111 -0.89 -7.80 -3.46
C ARG A 111 -0.83 -6.33 -3.87
N GLY A 112 -1.57 -6.01 -4.94
CA GLY A 112 -1.54 -4.71 -5.58
C GLY A 112 -2.65 -3.77 -5.11
N MET A 113 -2.35 -2.48 -5.15
CA MET A 113 -3.35 -1.40 -5.11
C MET A 113 -3.09 -0.41 -6.23
N MET A 114 -4.16 0.16 -6.79
CA MET A 114 -4.07 1.13 -7.88
C MET A 114 -4.43 2.52 -7.38
N VAL A 115 -3.68 3.51 -7.87
CA VAL A 115 -4.01 4.93 -7.73
C VAL A 115 -4.19 5.53 -9.12
N ASP A 116 -5.37 6.07 -9.38
CA ASP A 116 -5.68 6.79 -10.61
C ASP A 116 -5.29 8.26 -10.47
N VAL A 117 -4.11 8.59 -10.97
CA VAL A 117 -3.61 9.97 -11.04
C VAL A 117 -3.95 10.63 -12.36
N GLY A 118 -4.39 9.87 -13.36
CA GLY A 118 -4.82 10.36 -14.67
C GLY A 118 -6.08 11.21 -14.55
N ARG A 119 -7.12 10.69 -13.91
CA ARG A 119 -8.38 11.42 -13.67
C ARG A 119 -8.23 12.56 -12.69
N TYR A 120 -7.35 12.43 -11.70
CA TYR A 120 -7.04 13.50 -10.75
C TYR A 120 -5.56 13.45 -10.37
N HIS A 121 -4.85 14.56 -10.60
CA HIS A 121 -3.45 14.70 -10.17
C HIS A 121 -3.40 14.91 -8.66
N TYR A 122 -2.78 13.96 -7.96
CA TYR A 122 -2.51 14.09 -6.53
C TYR A 122 -1.08 14.62 -6.33
N PRO A 123 -0.87 15.52 -5.37
CA PRO A 123 0.48 15.90 -4.95
C PRO A 123 1.29 14.66 -4.52
N MET A 124 2.59 14.66 -4.78
CA MET A 124 3.45 13.52 -4.46
C MET A 124 3.41 13.13 -2.96
N LYS A 125 3.16 14.09 -2.07
CA LYS A 125 2.95 13.83 -0.63
C LYS A 125 1.81 12.84 -0.37
N GLU A 126 0.70 12.97 -1.08
CA GLU A 126 -0.45 12.07 -0.92
C GLU A 126 -0.13 10.66 -1.44
N ILE A 127 0.65 10.58 -2.52
CA ILE A 127 1.13 9.29 -3.04
C ILE A 127 2.06 8.60 -2.01
N TYR A 128 2.94 9.35 -1.35
CA TYR A 128 3.79 8.79 -0.28
C TYR A 128 2.96 8.31 0.91
N ASN A 129 1.95 9.07 1.35
CA ASN A 129 1.04 8.64 2.41
C ASN A 129 0.32 7.33 2.04
N PHE A 130 -0.11 7.21 0.78
CA PHE A 130 -0.73 5.99 0.27
C PHE A 130 0.25 4.81 0.26
N VAL A 131 1.50 5.03 -0.16
CA VAL A 131 2.56 4.00 -0.13
C VAL A 131 2.90 3.58 1.30
N ASP A 132 2.88 4.50 2.26
CA ASP A 132 3.08 4.16 3.68
C ASP A 132 1.95 3.28 4.22
N ALA A 133 0.70 3.58 3.86
CA ALA A 133 -0.45 2.72 4.18
C ALA A 133 -0.34 1.34 3.51
N MET A 134 0.06 1.29 2.23
CA MET A 134 0.32 0.04 1.53
C MET A 134 1.38 -0.80 2.25
N HIS A 135 2.49 -0.19 2.64
CA HIS A 135 3.56 -0.87 3.38
C HIS A 135 3.07 -1.39 4.73
N TYR A 136 2.35 -0.57 5.48
CA TYR A 136 1.78 -0.95 6.78
C TYR A 136 0.93 -2.22 6.70
N TYR A 137 0.12 -2.36 5.63
CA TYR A 137 -0.71 -3.54 5.37
C TYR A 137 -0.06 -4.57 4.44
N LYS A 138 1.26 -4.48 4.22
CA LYS A 138 2.07 -5.46 3.47
C LYS A 138 1.66 -5.65 2.01
N TYR A 139 1.10 -4.63 1.36
CA TYR A 139 0.97 -4.62 -0.10
C TYR A 139 2.35 -4.50 -0.76
N ASN A 140 2.50 -5.11 -1.95
CA ASN A 140 3.79 -5.17 -2.63
C ASN A 140 3.81 -4.65 -4.07
N VAL A 141 2.68 -4.18 -4.59
CA VAL A 141 2.60 -3.59 -5.94
C VAL A 141 1.76 -2.32 -5.91
N LEU A 142 2.37 -1.19 -6.25
CA LEU A 142 1.69 0.06 -6.55
C LEU A 142 1.42 0.14 -8.05
N HIS A 143 0.19 -0.01 -8.46
CA HIS A 143 -0.28 0.21 -9.81
C HIS A 143 -0.58 1.71 -9.97
N LEU A 144 0.22 2.41 -10.75
CA LEU A 144 0.12 3.86 -10.96
C LEU A 144 -0.46 4.15 -12.33
N HIS A 145 -1.75 4.50 -12.37
CA HIS A 145 -2.48 4.82 -13.60
C HIS A 145 -2.21 6.27 -14.00
N LEU A 146 -1.28 6.46 -14.95
CA LEU A 146 -0.63 7.74 -15.22
C LEU A 146 -1.30 8.57 -16.31
N THR A 147 -2.11 7.95 -17.16
CA THR A 147 -2.68 8.61 -18.33
C THR A 147 -4.14 8.23 -18.52
N GLU A 148 -4.97 9.22 -18.83
CA GLU A 148 -6.40 9.09 -19.01
C GLU A 148 -6.95 10.15 -19.98
N ASP A 149 -8.24 10.09 -20.30
CA ASP A 149 -8.94 11.12 -21.07
C ASP A 149 -8.88 12.48 -20.39
N GLN A 150 -8.88 12.50 -19.05
CA GLN A 150 -8.90 13.69 -18.21
C GLN A 150 -7.51 14.25 -17.88
N GLY A 151 -6.45 13.51 -18.18
CA GLY A 151 -5.12 14.02 -17.92
C GLY A 151 -3.97 13.06 -18.21
N TRP A 152 -2.85 13.66 -18.59
CA TRP A 152 -1.58 12.98 -18.81
C TRP A 152 -0.56 13.40 -17.74
N ARG A 153 -0.04 12.47 -16.94
CA ARG A 153 0.80 12.78 -15.76
C ARG A 153 2.26 12.35 -15.89
N LEU A 154 2.59 11.67 -17.00
CA LEU A 154 3.94 11.15 -17.26
C LEU A 154 4.75 12.13 -18.13
N PRO A 155 5.95 12.57 -17.71
CA PRO A 155 6.80 13.40 -18.53
C PRO A 155 7.44 12.58 -19.66
N VAL A 156 7.29 13.04 -20.91
CA VAL A 156 7.91 12.42 -22.08
C VAL A 156 8.80 13.45 -22.75
N PRO A 157 10.13 13.24 -22.80
CA PRO A 157 11.05 14.17 -23.44
C PRO A 157 10.71 14.42 -24.91
N GLY A 158 10.72 15.69 -25.33
CA GLY A 158 10.37 16.09 -26.70
C GLY A 158 8.86 16.22 -26.99
N TYR A 159 8.00 15.97 -25.98
CA TYR A 159 6.55 16.05 -26.13
C TYR A 159 5.94 17.07 -25.15
N ASP A 160 6.36 18.33 -25.27
CA ASP A 160 6.02 19.40 -24.32
C ASP A 160 4.52 19.73 -24.25
N LYS A 161 3.76 19.48 -25.32
CA LYS A 161 2.30 19.67 -25.33
C LYS A 161 1.58 18.72 -24.36
N LEU A 162 2.15 17.57 -24.00
CA LEU A 162 1.61 16.71 -22.95
C LEU A 162 1.53 17.44 -21.61
N ARG A 163 2.49 18.33 -21.33
CA ARG A 163 2.50 19.15 -20.12
C ARG A 163 1.56 20.35 -20.24
N THR A 164 1.61 21.08 -21.36
CA THR A 164 0.92 22.36 -21.52
C THR A 164 -0.56 22.20 -21.91
N ILE A 165 -0.94 21.06 -22.43
CA ILE A 165 -2.30 20.73 -22.85
C ILE A 165 -2.80 19.48 -22.12
N GLY A 166 -2.14 18.34 -22.30
CA GLY A 166 -2.60 17.04 -21.80
C GLY A 166 -2.68 16.95 -20.27
N ALA A 167 -1.82 17.70 -19.56
CA ALA A 167 -1.83 17.72 -18.09
C ALA A 167 -2.76 18.78 -17.50
N VAL A 168 -3.49 19.54 -18.32
CA VAL A 168 -4.36 20.64 -17.89
C VAL A 168 -5.81 20.29 -18.23
N ARG A 169 -6.63 20.08 -17.20
CA ARG A 169 -8.07 19.87 -17.33
C ARG A 169 -8.80 21.09 -16.81
N PRO A 170 -9.53 21.83 -17.66
CA PRO A 170 -10.41 22.90 -17.19
C PRO A 170 -11.60 22.36 -16.40
N SER A 171 -12.29 23.22 -15.68
CA SER A 171 -13.58 22.86 -15.07
C SER A 171 -14.60 22.54 -16.16
N ALA A 172 -15.42 21.53 -15.92
CA ALA A 172 -16.58 21.27 -16.77
C ALA A 172 -17.61 22.40 -16.65
N PRO A 173 -18.43 22.63 -17.69
CA PRO A 173 -19.60 23.52 -17.59
C PRO A 173 -20.54 23.06 -16.47
N GLU A 174 -21.12 24.01 -15.72
CA GLU A 174 -21.91 23.77 -14.49
C GLU A 174 -23.14 22.85 -14.67
N ASN A 175 -23.60 22.65 -15.91
CA ASN A 175 -24.85 21.93 -16.21
C ASN A 175 -24.62 20.51 -16.79
N GLN A 176 -23.43 19.93 -16.64
CA GLN A 176 -23.16 18.58 -17.13
C GLN A 176 -23.10 17.59 -15.99
N ASN A 177 -23.79 16.46 -16.13
CA ASN A 177 -23.67 15.33 -15.21
C ASN A 177 -22.22 14.83 -15.18
N ASN A 178 -21.75 14.41 -14.00
CA ASN A 178 -20.39 13.96 -13.76
C ASN A 178 -19.30 15.00 -14.07
N SER A 179 -19.62 16.30 -13.93
CA SER A 179 -18.65 17.39 -14.09
C SER A 179 -17.50 17.27 -13.10
N LEU A 180 -16.28 17.40 -13.59
CA LEU A 180 -15.08 17.42 -12.78
C LEU A 180 -14.55 18.85 -12.64
N LEU A 181 -14.02 19.16 -11.46
CA LEU A 181 -13.34 20.43 -11.20
C LEU A 181 -12.06 20.53 -12.02
N ALA A 182 -11.56 21.76 -12.22
CA ALA A 182 -10.25 21.97 -12.81
C ALA A 182 -9.19 21.19 -12.03
N ASN A 183 -8.30 20.56 -12.78
CA ASN A 183 -7.19 19.81 -12.21
C ASN A 183 -6.02 19.85 -13.16
N GLU A 184 -4.86 20.24 -12.68
CA GLU A 184 -3.65 20.31 -13.47
C GLU A 184 -2.48 19.68 -12.71
N GLY A 185 -1.51 19.19 -13.43
CA GLY A 185 -0.28 18.66 -12.89
C GLY A 185 0.31 17.53 -13.74
N MET A 186 1.60 17.47 -13.71
CA MET A 186 2.40 16.40 -14.29
C MET A 186 3.59 16.16 -13.35
N TYR A 187 3.84 14.92 -13.03
CA TYR A 187 5.02 14.58 -12.24
C TYR A 187 6.29 14.88 -13.01
N THR A 188 7.34 15.25 -12.31
CA THR A 188 8.67 15.35 -12.88
C THR A 188 9.33 13.97 -12.93
N LYS A 189 10.30 13.81 -13.79
CA LYS A 189 11.13 12.58 -13.83
C LYS A 189 11.75 12.27 -12.47
N LYS A 190 12.22 13.31 -11.76
CA LYS A 190 12.84 13.17 -10.44
C LYS A 190 11.85 12.65 -9.40
N GLU A 191 10.63 13.20 -9.34
CA GLU A 191 9.58 12.74 -8.43
C GLU A 191 9.22 11.28 -8.66
N LEU A 192 9.09 10.84 -9.92
CA LEU A 192 8.81 9.43 -10.22
C LEU A 192 9.99 8.51 -9.87
N GLN A 193 11.22 8.95 -10.08
CA GLN A 193 12.41 8.21 -9.66
C GLN A 193 12.49 8.06 -8.14
N ASP A 194 12.21 9.15 -7.41
CA ASP A 194 12.17 9.14 -5.94
C ASP A 194 11.05 8.24 -5.42
N LEU A 195 9.88 8.27 -6.04
CA LEU A 195 8.76 7.37 -5.71
C LEU A 195 9.16 5.90 -5.88
N VAL A 196 9.81 5.55 -7.00
CA VAL A 196 10.28 4.18 -7.23
C VAL A 196 11.28 3.75 -6.15
N ALA A 197 12.23 4.62 -5.79
CA ALA A 197 13.19 4.33 -4.73
C ALA A 197 12.50 4.19 -3.35
N TYR A 198 11.53 5.04 -3.07
CA TYR A 198 10.73 5.02 -1.83
C TYR A 198 9.91 3.73 -1.69
N CYS A 199 9.24 3.31 -2.76
CA CYS A 199 8.50 2.06 -2.83
C CYS A 199 9.43 0.85 -2.66
N LYS A 200 10.57 0.84 -3.38
CA LYS A 200 11.55 -0.24 -3.31
C LYS A 200 12.08 -0.45 -1.89
N ALA A 201 12.34 0.62 -1.15
CA ALA A 201 12.78 0.54 0.24
C ALA A 201 11.73 -0.12 1.17
N ARG A 202 10.46 -0.15 0.74
CA ARG A 202 9.32 -0.75 1.44
C ARG A 202 8.88 -2.12 0.89
N GLY A 203 9.67 -2.69 -0.04
CA GLY A 203 9.33 -3.95 -0.69
C GLY A 203 8.18 -3.83 -1.70
N ILE A 204 7.88 -2.62 -2.17
CA ILE A 204 6.79 -2.33 -3.11
C ILE A 204 7.38 -2.08 -4.50
N GLN A 205 6.86 -2.80 -5.49
CA GLN A 205 7.14 -2.57 -6.90
C GLN A 205 6.17 -1.54 -7.47
N VAL A 206 6.66 -0.59 -8.27
CA VAL A 206 5.80 0.33 -9.03
C VAL A 206 5.51 -0.26 -10.40
N LEU A 207 4.23 -0.39 -10.73
CA LEU A 207 3.73 -0.78 -12.05
C LEU A 207 3.11 0.46 -12.71
N PRO A 208 3.80 1.12 -13.64
CA PRO A 208 3.23 2.25 -14.36
C PRO A 208 2.28 1.76 -15.45
N GLU A 209 1.13 2.39 -15.57
CA GLU A 209 0.17 2.18 -16.65
C GLU A 209 0.10 3.41 -17.55
N VAL A 210 0.19 3.18 -18.85
CA VAL A 210 0.04 4.16 -19.92
C VAL A 210 -0.97 3.63 -20.92
N GLU A 211 -2.07 4.34 -21.08
CA GLU A 211 -3.21 3.91 -21.88
C GLU A 211 -3.05 4.22 -23.38
N MET A 212 -3.40 3.24 -24.19
CA MET A 212 -3.64 3.39 -25.64
C MET A 212 -4.24 2.10 -26.22
N PRO A 213 -5.14 2.15 -27.23
CA PRO A 213 -5.61 3.37 -27.93
C PRO A 213 -6.79 4.06 -27.22
N GLY A 214 -7.41 3.43 -26.23
CA GLY A 214 -8.49 4.01 -25.41
C GLY A 214 -7.94 4.89 -24.29
N HIS A 215 -8.83 5.58 -23.56
CA HIS A 215 -8.47 6.44 -22.43
C HIS A 215 -7.35 7.42 -22.74
N ASN A 216 -7.40 8.07 -23.92
CA ASN A 216 -6.24 8.74 -24.50
C ASN A 216 -6.54 10.14 -25.06
N MET A 217 -7.67 10.77 -24.62
CA MET A 217 -8.05 12.09 -25.11
C MET A 217 -7.08 13.19 -24.71
N ALA A 218 -6.39 13.05 -23.58
CA ALA A 218 -5.34 13.99 -23.17
C ALA A 218 -4.14 13.96 -24.15
N LEU A 219 -3.74 12.78 -24.67
CA LEU A 219 -2.75 12.67 -25.73
C LEU A 219 -3.29 13.24 -27.03
N ALA A 220 -4.50 12.86 -27.45
CA ALA A 220 -5.11 13.32 -28.67
C ALA A 220 -5.32 14.85 -28.71
N ALA A 221 -5.65 15.47 -27.59
CA ALA A 221 -5.71 16.92 -27.45
C ALA A 221 -4.33 17.59 -27.61
N SER A 222 -3.28 16.93 -27.10
CA SER A 222 -1.90 17.42 -27.19
C SER A 222 -1.31 17.24 -28.59
N TYR A 223 -1.59 16.11 -29.22
CA TYR A 223 -1.05 15.67 -30.52
C TYR A 223 -2.17 15.04 -31.35
N PRO A 224 -3.00 15.87 -32.02
CA PRO A 224 -4.16 15.42 -32.80
C PRO A 224 -3.81 14.40 -33.90
N GLU A 225 -2.58 14.41 -34.41
CA GLU A 225 -2.08 13.43 -35.37
C GLU A 225 -2.04 11.99 -34.87
N CYS A 226 -2.08 11.79 -33.54
CA CYS A 226 -2.19 10.47 -32.91
C CYS A 226 -3.65 9.97 -32.82
N CYS A 227 -4.63 10.74 -33.33
CA CYS A 227 -6.05 10.46 -33.18
C CYS A 227 -6.70 10.20 -34.54
N CYS A 228 -7.62 9.22 -34.63
CA CYS A 228 -8.40 8.94 -35.83
C CYS A 228 -9.35 10.09 -36.20
N ASN A 229 -9.78 10.90 -35.23
CA ASN A 229 -10.68 12.04 -35.41
C ASN A 229 -10.13 13.29 -34.75
N THR A 230 -9.31 14.03 -35.50
CA THR A 230 -8.63 15.24 -35.04
C THR A 230 -9.56 16.42 -34.66
N LYS A 231 -10.82 16.42 -35.13
CA LYS A 231 -11.77 17.51 -34.92
C LYS A 231 -12.41 17.54 -33.52
N ARG A 232 -12.27 16.47 -32.73
CA ARG A 232 -12.88 16.32 -31.39
C ARG A 232 -11.86 16.12 -30.27
N ALA A 233 -10.57 16.26 -30.58
CA ALA A 233 -9.54 16.02 -29.59
C ALA A 233 -9.49 17.18 -28.59
N GLN A 234 -9.97 16.93 -27.37
CA GLN A 234 -9.89 17.84 -26.22
C GLN A 234 -9.75 17.03 -24.93
N VAL A 235 -9.08 17.60 -23.95
CA VAL A 235 -9.01 16.99 -22.61
C VAL A 235 -10.42 16.91 -22.03
N TRP A 236 -10.82 15.73 -21.58
CA TRP A 236 -12.16 15.51 -21.06
C TRP A 236 -12.34 16.14 -19.69
N THR A 237 -13.51 16.72 -19.49
CA THR A 237 -13.95 17.37 -18.26
C THR A 237 -14.98 16.56 -17.48
N HIS A 238 -15.24 15.32 -17.90
CA HIS A 238 -16.25 14.44 -17.32
C HIS A 238 -15.58 13.21 -16.74
N GLY A 239 -16.20 12.65 -15.71
CA GLY A 239 -15.90 11.30 -15.25
C GLY A 239 -16.39 10.27 -16.27
N GLY A 240 -15.61 9.24 -16.55
CA GLY A 240 -16.02 8.10 -17.37
C GLY A 240 -16.93 7.15 -16.58
#